data_cef7bf352405b2b52ff25bfd7a15b144
#
_entry.id   cef7bf352405b2b52ff25bfd7a15b144
#
_cell.length_a   1.000
_cell.length_b   1.000
_cell.length_c   1.000
_cell.angle_alpha   90.00
_cell.angle_beta   90.00
_cell.angle_gamma   90.00
#
_symmetry.space_group_name_H-M   'P 1'
#
loop_
_entity.id
_entity.type
_entity.pdbx_description
1 polymer ?
#
loop_
_entity_poly.entity_id
_entity_poly.type
_entity_poly.pdbx_seq_one_letter_code
_entity_poly.pdbx_strand_id
1 'polypeptide(L)'
;MSSIAIPHVPAAPPRRRLTTWQAWGLILIAPYAIVFLAFVLYPVTYGLWLARHPESYVKLFADPIFIRTAVNTVIFLLVAVNLKFLMALWLSGFFVHERAWIRWLSVIFLLPWAVPSIPTIFSIRFMFNPEWGVVNSVIFRLTAMDGPNWLNDPHIGLSLSMLTHIWKSLPFWTLILIAGRLAIPREQYEAAAVDGATAWQKFKYVTWPSLRTLYLTSTILSMIWSLGDFNSVYLLTGGGPADLTHVLATLGIRYIRLDQVDLAMATIVCAMPLVLPLVYFMMKNLSRPSQ
;
A
#
# COMPACT_ATOMS: atom_id res chain seq x y z
N MET A 1 -79.57 -3.89 23.85
CA MET A 1 -78.36 -4.63 24.24
C MET A 1 -77.27 -4.35 23.20
N SER A 2 -76.43 -3.40 23.48
CA SER A 2 -75.28 -3.03 22.55
C SER A 2 -74.06 -3.90 22.88
N SER A 3 -73.67 -4.73 21.96
CA SER A 3 -72.46 -5.55 22.10
C SER A 3 -71.18 -4.67 21.97
N ILE A 4 -70.42 -4.61 23.01
CA ILE A 4 -69.10 -3.93 23.05
C ILE A 4 -68.10 -4.82 22.29
N ALA A 5 -67.64 -4.36 21.11
CA ALA A 5 -66.58 -5.02 20.34
C ALA A 5 -65.26 -4.83 21.08
N ILE A 6 -64.63 -5.91 21.53
CA ILE A 6 -63.28 -5.91 22.13
C ILE A 6 -62.28 -5.68 21.01
N PRO A 7 -61.38 -4.67 21.09
CA PRO A 7 -60.37 -4.44 20.07
C PRO A 7 -59.39 -5.61 20.02
N HIS A 8 -59.21 -6.17 18.84
CA HIS A 8 -58.22 -7.21 18.52
C HIS A 8 -56.81 -6.60 18.71
N VAL A 9 -56.13 -6.95 19.80
CA VAL A 9 -54.67 -6.64 19.95
C VAL A 9 -53.90 -7.58 19.03
N PRO A 10 -53.15 -7.06 18.05
CA PRO A 10 -52.35 -7.92 17.20
C PRO A 10 -51.31 -8.68 18.02
N ALA A 11 -51.26 -9.99 17.86
CA ALA A 11 -50.27 -10.85 18.51
C ALA A 11 -48.87 -10.40 18.17
N ALA A 12 -48.00 -10.23 19.18
CA ALA A 12 -46.60 -9.87 19.00
C ALA A 12 -45.90 -10.87 18.03
N PRO A 13 -45.11 -10.41 17.09
CA PRO A 13 -44.44 -11.29 16.13
C PRO A 13 -43.59 -12.33 16.88
N PRO A 14 -43.59 -13.60 16.42
CA PRO A 14 -42.84 -14.66 17.08
C PRO A 14 -41.34 -14.31 17.11
N ARG A 15 -40.75 -14.37 18.32
CA ARG A 15 -39.29 -14.21 18.47
C ARG A 15 -38.61 -15.24 17.58
N ARG A 16 -37.90 -14.79 16.53
CA ARG A 16 -37.11 -15.65 15.65
C ARG A 16 -36.04 -16.35 16.50
N ARG A 17 -36.27 -17.61 16.83
CA ARG A 17 -35.23 -18.47 17.41
C ARG A 17 -34.21 -18.77 16.35
N LEU A 18 -32.92 -18.68 16.71
CA LEU A 18 -31.84 -19.08 15.81
C LEU A 18 -32.03 -20.54 15.39
N THR A 19 -31.89 -20.82 14.10
CA THR A 19 -31.85 -22.19 13.63
C THR A 19 -30.54 -22.84 14.09
N THR A 20 -30.51 -24.17 14.19
CA THR A 20 -29.31 -24.94 14.57
C THR A 20 -28.11 -24.55 13.73
N TRP A 21 -28.30 -24.35 12.43
CA TRP A 21 -27.24 -23.91 11.49
C TRP A 21 -26.71 -22.50 11.79
N GLN A 22 -27.60 -21.58 12.16
CA GLN A 22 -27.21 -20.22 12.56
C GLN A 22 -26.43 -20.23 13.89
N ALA A 23 -26.84 -21.09 14.85
CA ALA A 23 -26.11 -21.26 16.10
C ALA A 23 -24.68 -21.80 15.87
N TRP A 24 -24.51 -22.83 15.03
CA TRP A 24 -23.20 -23.33 14.66
C TRP A 24 -22.37 -22.29 13.91
N GLY A 25 -22.97 -21.53 12.98
CA GLY A 25 -22.31 -20.43 12.29
C GLY A 25 -21.75 -19.39 13.26
N LEU A 26 -22.52 -18.97 14.27
CA LEU A 26 -22.08 -18.03 15.30
C LEU A 26 -20.96 -18.60 16.17
N ILE A 27 -21.04 -19.87 16.58
CA ILE A 27 -20.00 -20.53 17.36
C ILE A 27 -18.66 -20.59 16.60
N LEU A 28 -18.71 -20.89 15.31
CA LEU A 28 -17.50 -20.96 14.47
C LEU A 28 -16.88 -19.59 14.20
N ILE A 29 -17.69 -18.52 14.10
CA ILE A 29 -17.22 -17.15 13.89
C ILE A 29 -16.74 -16.52 15.20
N ALA A 30 -17.25 -16.94 16.35
CA ALA A 30 -16.99 -16.31 17.65
C ALA A 30 -15.47 -16.18 17.98
N PRO A 31 -14.62 -17.19 17.81
CA PRO A 31 -13.20 -17.05 18.11
C PRO A 31 -12.53 -15.95 17.26
N TYR A 32 -12.82 -15.92 15.96
CA TYR A 32 -12.32 -14.89 15.07
C TYR A 32 -12.85 -13.49 15.46
N ALA A 33 -14.15 -13.38 15.74
CA ALA A 33 -14.78 -12.13 16.14
C ALA A 33 -14.18 -11.58 17.45
N ILE A 34 -13.93 -12.46 18.45
CA ILE A 34 -13.31 -12.06 19.72
C ILE A 34 -11.89 -11.51 19.47
N VAL A 35 -11.07 -12.23 18.69
CA VAL A 35 -9.72 -11.77 18.35
C VAL A 35 -9.78 -10.45 17.57
N PHE A 36 -10.66 -10.33 16.59
CA PHE A 36 -10.83 -9.10 15.82
C PHE A 36 -11.26 -7.91 16.69
N LEU A 37 -12.23 -8.12 17.58
CA LEU A 37 -12.71 -7.08 18.50
C LEU A 37 -11.61 -6.65 19.48
N ALA A 38 -10.86 -7.61 20.04
CA ALA A 38 -9.83 -7.33 21.04
C ALA A 38 -8.57 -6.70 20.46
N PHE A 39 -8.10 -7.18 19.28
CA PHE A 39 -6.80 -6.79 18.74
C PHE A 39 -6.85 -5.86 17.54
N VAL A 40 -8.02 -5.66 16.96
CA VAL A 40 -8.20 -4.71 15.84
C VAL A 40 -9.12 -3.59 16.23
N LEU A 41 -10.37 -3.89 16.57
CA LEU A 41 -11.38 -2.85 16.80
C LEU A 41 -11.08 -2.04 18.06
N TYR A 42 -10.72 -2.69 19.18
CA TYR A 42 -10.40 -2.00 20.42
C TYR A 42 -9.19 -1.04 20.28
N PRO A 43 -8.00 -1.45 19.78
CA PRO A 43 -6.89 -0.52 19.61
C PRO A 43 -7.18 0.63 18.64
N VAL A 44 -7.93 0.38 17.54
CA VAL A 44 -8.31 1.42 16.59
C VAL A 44 -9.25 2.44 17.23
N THR A 45 -10.30 1.98 17.93
CA THR A 45 -11.23 2.89 18.60
C THR A 45 -10.58 3.64 19.75
N TYR A 46 -9.66 3.01 20.48
CA TYR A 46 -8.88 3.66 21.52
C TYR A 46 -7.93 4.73 20.94
N GLY A 47 -7.26 4.44 19.84
CA GLY A 47 -6.44 5.42 19.12
C GLY A 47 -7.24 6.63 18.63
N LEU A 48 -8.44 6.41 18.07
CA LEU A 48 -9.34 7.48 17.68
C LEU A 48 -9.83 8.29 18.88
N TRP A 49 -10.08 7.63 20.00
CA TRP A 49 -10.46 8.32 21.26
C TRP A 49 -9.33 9.21 21.79
N LEU A 50 -8.06 8.77 21.72
CA LEU A 50 -6.90 9.58 22.07
C LEU A 50 -6.73 10.78 21.11
N ALA A 51 -6.97 10.56 19.81
CA ALA A 51 -6.88 11.60 18.80
C ALA A 51 -8.01 12.64 18.83
N ARG A 52 -8.99 12.55 19.75
CA ARG A 52 -10.18 13.43 19.76
C ARG A 52 -9.91 14.87 20.18
N HIS A 53 -8.76 15.14 20.79
CA HIS A 53 -8.43 16.45 21.36
C HIS A 53 -8.04 17.46 20.27
N PRO A 54 -8.82 18.56 20.07
CA PRO A 54 -8.51 19.56 19.03
C PRO A 54 -7.16 20.24 19.23
N GLU A 55 -6.72 20.38 20.47
CA GLU A 55 -5.42 20.99 20.81
C GLU A 55 -4.23 20.23 20.20
N SER A 56 -4.33 18.91 20.07
CA SER A 56 -3.31 18.07 19.45
C SER A 56 -3.15 18.41 17.97
N TYR A 57 -4.25 18.69 17.27
CA TYR A 57 -4.20 19.13 15.87
C TYR A 57 -3.61 20.52 15.70
N VAL A 58 -3.97 21.46 16.60
CA VAL A 58 -3.39 22.82 16.58
C VAL A 58 -1.87 22.75 16.74
N LYS A 59 -1.38 21.96 17.72
CA LYS A 59 0.06 21.73 17.91
C LYS A 59 0.71 21.05 16.71
N LEU A 60 0.05 20.04 16.16
CA LEU A 60 0.53 19.28 15.01
C LEU A 60 0.68 20.14 13.75
N PHE A 61 -0.34 20.95 13.42
CA PHE A 61 -0.29 21.86 12.27
C PHE A 61 0.66 23.04 12.45
N ALA A 62 1.02 23.38 13.70
CA ALA A 62 2.05 24.37 14.01
C ALA A 62 3.48 23.78 13.92
N ASP A 63 3.64 22.45 13.90
CA ASP A 63 4.94 21.80 13.80
C ASP A 63 5.41 21.75 12.32
N PRO A 64 6.52 22.43 11.96
CA PRO A 64 7.06 22.37 10.60
C PRO A 64 7.43 20.96 10.14
N ILE A 65 7.78 20.05 11.08
CA ILE A 65 8.10 18.65 10.79
C ILE A 65 6.87 17.94 10.25
N PHE A 66 5.69 18.20 10.80
CA PHE A 66 4.43 17.60 10.32
C PHE A 66 4.11 18.02 8.88
N ILE A 67 4.21 19.31 8.57
CA ILE A 67 3.95 19.81 7.20
C ILE A 67 4.91 19.14 6.20
N ARG A 68 6.20 19.09 6.53
CA ARG A 68 7.21 18.41 5.70
C ARG A 68 6.86 16.92 5.52
N THR A 69 6.49 16.24 6.60
CA THR A 69 6.09 14.83 6.61
C THR A 69 4.86 14.58 5.73
N ALA A 70 3.86 15.44 5.79
CA ALA A 70 2.68 15.34 4.94
C ALA A 70 3.05 15.46 3.45
N VAL A 71 3.90 16.43 3.10
CA VAL A 71 4.43 16.60 1.73
C VAL A 71 5.23 15.35 1.31
N ASN A 72 6.13 14.86 2.13
CA ASN A 72 6.90 13.64 1.85
C ASN A 72 6.00 12.44 1.62
N THR A 73 4.92 12.30 2.40
CA THR A 73 3.95 11.21 2.24
C THR A 73 3.24 11.30 0.89
N VAL A 74 2.80 12.48 0.50
CA VAL A 74 2.17 12.70 -0.80
C VAL A 74 3.16 12.42 -1.95
N ILE A 75 4.40 12.89 -1.84
CA ILE A 75 5.46 12.61 -2.83
C ILE A 75 5.72 11.10 -2.90
N PHE A 76 5.85 10.43 -1.76
CA PHE A 76 6.06 8.98 -1.71
C PHE A 76 4.94 8.22 -2.42
N LEU A 77 3.68 8.56 -2.16
CA LEU A 77 2.53 7.93 -2.80
C LEU A 77 2.46 8.22 -4.30
N LEU A 78 2.62 9.48 -4.69
CA LEU A 78 2.47 9.87 -6.09
C LEU A 78 3.66 9.42 -6.95
N VAL A 79 4.88 9.48 -6.43
CA VAL A 79 6.08 9.13 -7.20
C VAL A 79 6.36 7.63 -7.09
N ALA A 80 6.56 7.09 -5.88
CA ALA A 80 7.02 5.71 -5.74
C ALA A 80 5.97 4.70 -6.24
N VAL A 81 4.69 4.91 -5.92
CA VAL A 81 3.65 3.96 -6.32
C VAL A 81 3.40 4.02 -7.83
N ASN A 82 3.27 5.22 -8.43
CA ASN A 82 3.01 5.31 -9.87
C ASN A 82 4.21 4.84 -10.70
N LEU A 83 5.43 5.21 -10.32
CA LEU A 83 6.63 4.74 -11.00
C LEU A 83 6.75 3.22 -10.94
N LYS A 84 6.51 2.62 -9.78
CA LYS A 84 6.45 1.17 -9.59
C LYS A 84 5.44 0.50 -10.54
N PHE A 85 4.23 1.04 -10.65
CA PHE A 85 3.20 0.45 -11.51
C PHE A 85 3.47 0.64 -13.00
N LEU A 86 4.09 1.75 -13.40
CA LEU A 86 4.58 1.92 -14.77
C LEU A 86 5.66 0.88 -15.10
N MET A 87 6.62 0.68 -14.19
CA MET A 87 7.65 -0.35 -14.34
C MET A 87 7.04 -1.76 -14.36
N ALA A 88 6.09 -2.06 -13.46
CA ALA A 88 5.40 -3.35 -13.39
C ALA A 88 4.62 -3.63 -14.69
N LEU A 89 3.94 -2.63 -15.24
CA LEU A 89 3.21 -2.74 -16.51
C LEU A 89 4.16 -3.08 -17.67
N TRP A 90 5.30 -2.42 -17.75
CA TRP A 90 6.32 -2.68 -18.77
C TRP A 90 6.93 -4.07 -18.58
N LEU A 91 7.38 -4.41 -17.36
CA LEU A 91 7.99 -5.70 -17.03
C LEU A 91 7.02 -6.87 -17.22
N SER A 92 5.71 -6.68 -16.93
CA SER A 92 4.72 -7.73 -17.17
C SER A 92 4.64 -8.13 -18.64
N GLY A 93 4.87 -7.19 -19.58
CA GLY A 93 4.94 -7.48 -21.01
C GLY A 93 6.18 -8.28 -21.39
N PHE A 94 7.29 -8.10 -20.68
CA PHE A 94 8.50 -8.87 -20.88
C PHE A 94 8.38 -10.30 -20.29
N PHE A 95 7.92 -10.42 -19.06
CA PHE A 95 7.86 -11.69 -18.34
C PHE A 95 6.71 -12.62 -18.78
N VAL A 96 5.73 -12.14 -19.55
CA VAL A 96 4.66 -12.98 -20.09
C VAL A 96 5.14 -13.99 -21.14
N HIS A 97 6.37 -13.81 -21.69
CA HIS A 97 6.91 -14.71 -22.70
C HIS A 97 7.36 -16.04 -22.10
N GLU A 98 6.99 -17.15 -22.71
CA GLU A 98 7.22 -18.53 -22.21
C GLU A 98 8.65 -19.08 -22.48
N ARG A 99 9.64 -18.22 -22.75
CA ARG A 99 11.01 -18.65 -22.99
C ARG A 99 11.66 -19.14 -21.69
N ALA A 100 12.40 -20.25 -21.73
CA ALA A 100 13.00 -20.88 -20.55
C ALA A 100 13.89 -19.91 -19.74
N TRP A 101 14.72 -19.10 -20.41
CA TRP A 101 15.58 -18.14 -19.72
C TRP A 101 14.80 -16.99 -19.05
N ILE A 102 13.65 -16.58 -19.61
CA ILE A 102 12.75 -15.58 -18.98
C ILE A 102 12.13 -16.15 -17.70
N ARG A 103 11.78 -17.43 -17.70
CA ARG A 103 11.27 -18.13 -16.52
C ARG A 103 12.31 -18.14 -15.39
N TRP A 104 13.57 -18.44 -15.66
CA TRP A 104 14.65 -18.36 -14.67
C TRP A 104 14.88 -16.93 -14.19
N LEU A 105 14.87 -15.96 -15.10
CA LEU A 105 15.01 -14.54 -14.76
C LEU A 105 13.86 -14.06 -13.88
N SER A 106 12.62 -14.54 -14.08
CA SER A 106 11.48 -14.18 -13.24
C SER A 106 11.61 -14.72 -11.81
N VAL A 107 12.23 -15.90 -11.62
CA VAL A 107 12.53 -16.42 -10.27
C VAL A 107 13.52 -15.51 -9.55
N ILE A 108 14.60 -15.08 -10.22
CA ILE A 108 15.57 -14.12 -9.64
C ILE A 108 14.90 -12.77 -9.36
N PHE A 109 14.04 -12.32 -10.26
CA PHE A 109 13.29 -11.07 -10.11
C PHE A 109 12.34 -11.09 -8.90
N LEU A 110 11.85 -12.27 -8.47
CA LEU A 110 10.99 -12.40 -7.29
C LEU A 110 11.73 -12.34 -5.96
N LEU A 111 13.04 -12.53 -5.93
CA LEU A 111 13.85 -12.57 -4.70
C LEU A 111 13.67 -11.33 -3.81
N PRO A 112 13.67 -10.09 -4.32
CA PRO A 112 13.46 -8.91 -3.49
C PRO A 112 12.18 -8.96 -2.66
N TRP A 113 11.11 -9.46 -3.23
CA TRP A 113 9.83 -9.60 -2.53
C TRP A 113 9.81 -10.77 -1.55
N ALA A 114 10.44 -11.89 -1.88
CA ALA A 114 10.45 -13.11 -1.08
C ALA A 114 11.30 -12.99 0.20
N VAL A 115 12.39 -12.19 0.16
CA VAL A 115 13.28 -12.03 1.32
C VAL A 115 12.62 -11.16 2.40
N PRO A 116 12.77 -11.46 3.71
CA PRO A 116 12.22 -10.65 4.81
C PRO A 116 12.68 -9.19 4.73
N SER A 117 11.76 -8.24 5.02
CA SER A 117 12.00 -6.80 4.81
C SER A 117 13.07 -6.23 5.74
N ILE A 118 13.05 -6.62 7.02
CA ILE A 118 13.95 -6.05 8.02
C ILE A 118 15.43 -6.28 7.68
N PRO A 119 15.92 -7.53 7.53
CA PRO A 119 17.32 -7.76 7.19
C PRO A 119 17.70 -7.15 5.83
N THR A 120 16.79 -7.17 4.86
CA THR A 120 17.05 -6.58 3.53
C THR A 120 17.30 -5.09 3.61
N ILE A 121 16.44 -4.34 4.32
CA ILE A 121 16.58 -2.87 4.42
C ILE A 121 17.81 -2.49 5.24
N PHE A 122 18.11 -3.24 6.31
CA PHE A 122 19.37 -3.03 7.04
C PHE A 122 20.60 -3.30 6.17
N SER A 123 20.57 -4.33 5.33
CA SER A 123 21.66 -4.58 4.37
C SER A 123 21.81 -3.41 3.38
N ILE A 124 20.70 -2.88 2.85
CA ILE A 124 20.73 -1.70 1.98
C ILE A 124 21.29 -0.48 2.74
N ARG A 125 20.82 -0.24 3.97
CA ARG A 125 21.37 0.85 4.81
C ARG A 125 22.87 0.71 5.01
N PHE A 126 23.36 -0.51 5.25
CA PHE A 126 24.78 -0.81 5.38
C PHE A 126 25.52 -0.55 4.06
N MET A 127 25.00 -1.00 2.92
CA MET A 127 25.62 -0.79 1.60
C MET A 127 25.74 0.69 1.22
N PHE A 128 24.77 1.52 1.62
CA PHE A 128 24.70 2.95 1.33
C PHE A 128 25.27 3.81 2.48
N ASN A 129 25.96 3.22 3.45
CA ASN A 129 26.66 4.02 4.46
C ASN A 129 27.74 4.90 3.81
N PRO A 130 27.78 6.23 4.12
CA PRO A 130 28.70 7.14 3.44
C PRO A 130 30.18 6.83 3.68
N GLU A 131 30.54 6.33 4.87
CA GLU A 131 31.95 6.18 5.28
C GLU A 131 32.52 4.81 4.88
N TRP A 132 31.79 3.74 5.10
CA TRP A 132 32.28 2.37 4.93
C TRP A 132 31.38 1.49 4.02
N GLY A 133 30.35 2.07 3.41
CA GLY A 133 29.45 1.35 2.52
C GLY A 133 30.10 0.98 1.19
N VAL A 134 29.72 -0.19 0.68
CA VAL A 134 30.26 -0.70 -0.59
C VAL A 134 29.97 0.21 -1.77
N VAL A 135 28.83 0.93 -1.77
CA VAL A 135 28.44 1.81 -2.88
C VAL A 135 29.45 2.94 -3.03
N ASN A 136 29.76 3.68 -1.95
CA ASN A 136 30.77 4.74 -2.01
C ASN A 136 32.17 4.20 -2.27
N SER A 137 32.53 3.04 -1.72
CA SER A 137 33.82 2.39 -2.03
C SER A 137 33.98 2.08 -3.52
N VAL A 138 32.91 1.64 -4.20
CA VAL A 138 32.93 1.38 -5.64
C VAL A 138 33.01 2.69 -6.43
N ILE A 139 32.22 3.71 -6.04
CA ILE A 139 32.29 5.05 -6.67
C ILE A 139 33.71 5.61 -6.58
N PHE A 140 34.31 5.57 -5.38
CA PHE A 140 35.68 6.07 -5.19
C PHE A 140 36.70 5.32 -6.04
N ARG A 141 36.60 3.99 -6.12
CA ARG A 141 37.52 3.17 -6.97
C ARG A 141 37.39 3.47 -8.45
N LEU A 142 36.20 3.82 -8.94
CA LEU A 142 35.97 4.09 -10.35
C LEU A 142 36.23 5.53 -10.75
N THR A 143 36.00 6.48 -9.85
CA THR A 143 36.03 7.93 -10.18
C THR A 143 37.08 8.72 -9.41
N ALA A 144 37.71 8.13 -8.39
CA ALA A 144 38.57 8.81 -7.41
C ALA A 144 37.88 9.99 -6.67
N MET A 145 36.55 10.01 -6.67
CA MET A 145 35.74 11.01 -5.96
C MET A 145 34.90 10.33 -4.87
N ASP A 146 34.67 11.07 -3.76
CA ASP A 146 33.78 10.59 -2.72
C ASP A 146 32.33 10.54 -3.22
N GLY A 147 31.64 9.45 -2.88
CA GLY A 147 30.23 9.32 -3.23
C GLY A 147 29.34 10.23 -2.37
N PRO A 148 28.04 10.37 -2.75
CA PRO A 148 27.08 11.18 -2.04
C PRO A 148 26.85 10.69 -0.59
N ASN A 149 26.39 11.62 0.26
CA ASN A 149 25.94 11.27 1.60
C ASN A 149 24.49 10.75 1.59
N TRP A 150 24.32 9.51 1.15
CA TRP A 150 23.04 8.87 0.84
C TRP A 150 21.99 8.95 1.94
N LEU A 151 22.43 8.84 3.21
CA LEU A 151 21.52 8.72 4.36
C LEU A 151 21.38 10.04 5.13
N ASN A 152 22.33 10.96 4.98
CA ASN A 152 22.38 12.23 5.72
C ASN A 152 22.02 13.46 4.85
N ASP A 153 21.54 13.23 3.61
CA ASP A 153 20.87 14.23 2.80
C ASP A 153 19.36 13.92 2.75
N PRO A 154 18.48 14.88 3.10
CA PRO A 154 17.03 14.62 3.18
C PRO A 154 16.40 14.19 1.85
N HIS A 155 16.86 14.78 0.74
CA HIS A 155 16.31 14.48 -0.60
C HIS A 155 16.80 13.13 -1.11
N ILE A 156 18.09 12.85 -0.94
CA ILE A 156 18.69 11.58 -1.32
C ILE A 156 18.14 10.45 -0.44
N GLY A 157 18.06 10.64 0.87
CA GLY A 157 17.56 9.66 1.82
C GLY A 157 16.08 9.28 1.57
N LEU A 158 15.22 10.26 1.28
CA LEU A 158 13.84 9.99 0.91
C LEU A 158 13.75 9.27 -0.44
N SER A 159 14.54 9.69 -1.42
CA SER A 159 14.62 9.05 -2.75
C SER A 159 15.10 7.61 -2.66
N LEU A 160 16.11 7.33 -1.83
CA LEU A 160 16.61 5.98 -1.58
C LEU A 160 15.55 5.11 -0.88
N SER A 161 14.77 5.69 0.05
CA SER A 161 13.65 5.00 0.69
C SER A 161 12.55 4.64 -0.32
N MET A 162 12.23 5.57 -1.24
CA MET A 162 11.29 5.30 -2.34
C MET A 162 11.81 4.22 -3.28
N LEU A 163 13.08 4.26 -3.65
CA LEU A 163 13.71 3.26 -4.53
C LEU A 163 13.72 1.88 -3.87
N THR A 164 14.03 1.81 -2.58
CA THR A 164 13.99 0.57 -1.79
C THR A 164 12.56 -0.01 -1.76
N HIS A 165 11.55 0.83 -1.53
CA HIS A 165 10.14 0.44 -1.57
C HIS A 165 9.73 -0.09 -2.94
N ILE A 166 10.11 0.61 -4.03
CA ILE A 166 9.84 0.18 -5.41
C ILE A 166 10.49 -1.18 -5.66
N TRP A 167 11.79 -1.29 -5.47
CA TRP A 167 12.56 -2.50 -5.73
C TRP A 167 12.00 -3.72 -4.99
N LYS A 168 11.62 -3.54 -3.73
CA LYS A 168 11.10 -4.63 -2.91
C LYS A 168 9.69 -5.07 -3.30
N SER A 169 8.82 -4.16 -3.67
CA SER A 169 7.40 -4.46 -3.95
C SER A 169 7.08 -4.64 -5.43
N LEU A 170 7.95 -4.21 -6.34
CA LEU A 170 7.79 -4.29 -7.79
C LEU A 170 7.51 -5.71 -8.31
N PRO A 171 8.20 -6.77 -7.83
CA PRO A 171 7.97 -8.12 -8.32
C PRO A 171 6.54 -8.61 -8.07
N PHE A 172 5.99 -8.36 -6.88
CA PHE A 172 4.63 -8.74 -6.52
C PHE A 172 3.58 -8.12 -7.46
N TRP A 173 3.68 -6.80 -7.69
CA TRP A 173 2.73 -6.10 -8.56
C TRP A 173 2.91 -6.49 -10.04
N THR A 174 4.14 -6.80 -10.43
CA THR A 174 4.43 -7.33 -11.77
C THR A 174 3.74 -8.67 -11.99
N LEU A 175 3.76 -9.60 -11.00
CA LEU A 175 3.07 -10.88 -11.07
C LEU A 175 1.55 -10.72 -11.23
N ILE A 176 0.94 -9.78 -10.52
CA ILE A 176 -0.50 -9.49 -10.64
C ILE A 176 -0.82 -9.06 -12.08
N LEU A 177 0.00 -8.19 -12.66
CA LEU A 177 -0.20 -7.73 -14.03
C LEU A 177 0.11 -8.81 -15.09
N ILE A 178 1.06 -9.73 -14.82
CA ILE A 178 1.28 -10.92 -15.65
C ILE A 178 0.04 -11.80 -15.65
N ALA A 179 -0.52 -12.10 -14.47
CA ALA A 179 -1.74 -12.90 -14.37
C ALA A 179 -2.90 -12.25 -15.13
N GLY A 180 -3.06 -10.92 -15.02
CA GLY A 180 -4.03 -10.17 -15.82
C GLY A 180 -3.81 -10.27 -17.32
N ARG A 181 -2.55 -10.24 -17.80
CA ARG A 181 -2.22 -10.41 -19.23
C ARG A 181 -2.53 -11.82 -19.73
N LEU A 182 -2.24 -12.84 -18.92
CA LEU A 182 -2.52 -14.24 -19.27
C LEU A 182 -4.01 -14.55 -19.33
N ALA A 183 -4.85 -13.76 -18.65
CA ALA A 183 -6.31 -13.88 -18.72
C ALA A 183 -6.93 -13.29 -20.01
N ILE A 184 -6.17 -12.55 -20.80
CA ILE A 184 -6.66 -12.00 -22.08
C ILE A 184 -6.68 -13.13 -23.12
N PRO A 185 -7.84 -13.39 -23.78
CA PRO A 185 -7.95 -14.43 -24.80
C PRO A 185 -6.97 -14.22 -25.95
N ARG A 186 -6.28 -15.29 -26.36
CA ARG A 186 -5.28 -15.23 -27.45
C ARG A 186 -5.90 -14.80 -28.78
N GLU A 187 -7.14 -15.16 -29.02
CA GLU A 187 -7.92 -14.82 -30.20
C GLU A 187 -7.99 -13.31 -30.46
N GLN A 188 -8.01 -12.49 -29.40
CA GLN A 188 -7.99 -11.02 -29.54
C GLN A 188 -6.67 -10.51 -30.12
N TYR A 189 -5.55 -11.13 -29.73
CA TYR A 189 -4.23 -10.78 -30.28
C TYR A 189 -4.02 -11.30 -31.69
N GLU A 190 -4.61 -12.46 -32.01
CA GLU A 190 -4.57 -13.06 -33.35
C GLU A 190 -5.43 -12.25 -34.32
N ALA A 191 -6.65 -11.88 -33.95
CA ALA A 191 -7.49 -11.00 -34.75
C ALA A 191 -6.78 -9.66 -35.05
N ALA A 192 -6.22 -9.01 -34.02
CA ALA A 192 -5.45 -7.79 -34.21
C ALA A 192 -4.18 -8.00 -35.09
N ALA A 193 -3.61 -9.21 -35.10
CA ALA A 193 -2.48 -9.51 -35.98
C ALA A 193 -2.92 -9.66 -37.45
N VAL A 194 -4.09 -10.28 -37.73
CA VAL A 194 -4.68 -10.39 -39.06
C VAL A 194 -5.01 -8.99 -39.61
N ASP A 195 -5.47 -8.07 -38.76
CA ASP A 195 -5.73 -6.66 -39.10
C ASP A 195 -4.44 -5.84 -39.31
N GLY A 196 -3.25 -6.46 -39.20
CA GLY A 196 -1.97 -5.79 -39.37
C GLY A 196 -1.55 -4.85 -38.23
N ALA A 197 -2.15 -5.02 -37.03
CA ALA A 197 -1.85 -4.16 -35.90
C ALA A 197 -0.39 -4.30 -35.41
N THR A 198 0.29 -3.17 -35.22
CA THR A 198 1.63 -3.08 -34.63
C THR A 198 1.60 -3.46 -33.14
N ALA A 199 2.77 -3.72 -32.54
CA ALA A 199 2.88 -4.05 -31.11
C ALA A 199 2.27 -2.95 -30.21
N TRP A 200 2.45 -1.67 -30.57
CA TRP A 200 1.84 -0.54 -29.84
C TRP A 200 0.32 -0.50 -29.99
N GLN A 201 -0.20 -0.80 -31.18
CA GLN A 201 -1.64 -0.88 -31.42
C GLN A 201 -2.28 -2.04 -30.63
N LYS A 202 -1.64 -3.22 -30.60
CA LYS A 202 -2.06 -4.36 -29.76
C LYS A 202 -2.05 -3.99 -28.27
N PHE A 203 -1.02 -3.29 -27.81
CA PHE A 203 -1.00 -2.80 -26.43
C PHE A 203 -2.15 -1.82 -26.16
N LYS A 204 -2.33 -0.80 -27.03
CA LYS A 204 -3.31 0.28 -26.82
C LYS A 204 -4.76 -0.21 -26.93
N TYR A 205 -5.08 -1.11 -27.86
CA TYR A 205 -6.46 -1.50 -28.18
C TYR A 205 -6.88 -2.86 -27.62
N VAL A 206 -5.93 -3.75 -27.25
CA VAL A 206 -6.21 -5.06 -26.67
C VAL A 206 -5.75 -5.11 -25.21
N THR A 207 -4.44 -4.94 -24.96
CA THR A 207 -3.87 -5.16 -23.63
C THR A 207 -4.34 -4.14 -22.62
N TRP A 208 -4.21 -2.84 -22.94
CA TRP A 208 -4.53 -1.77 -21.99
C TRP A 208 -6.00 -1.72 -21.60
N PRO A 209 -6.99 -1.79 -22.52
CA PRO A 209 -8.39 -1.84 -22.13
C PRO A 209 -8.71 -3.00 -21.20
N SER A 210 -8.17 -4.20 -21.48
CA SER A 210 -8.39 -5.41 -20.68
C SER A 210 -7.72 -5.33 -19.30
N LEU A 211 -6.54 -4.69 -19.17
CA LEU A 211 -5.81 -4.57 -17.93
C LEU A 211 -6.18 -3.34 -17.10
N ARG A 212 -6.82 -2.33 -17.69
CA ARG A 212 -7.03 -1.03 -17.07
C ARG A 212 -7.68 -1.13 -15.68
N THR A 213 -8.71 -1.93 -15.54
CA THR A 213 -9.42 -2.08 -14.26
C THR A 213 -8.53 -2.72 -13.20
N LEU A 214 -7.81 -3.80 -13.56
CA LEU A 214 -6.86 -4.45 -12.68
C LEU A 214 -5.72 -3.51 -12.29
N TYR A 215 -5.13 -2.79 -13.26
CA TYR A 215 -4.07 -1.83 -13.04
C TYR A 215 -4.49 -0.73 -12.05
N LEU A 216 -5.63 -0.08 -12.29
CA LEU A 216 -6.13 1.00 -11.44
C LEU A 216 -6.47 0.51 -10.02
N THR A 217 -7.16 -0.63 -9.91
CA THR A 217 -7.52 -1.20 -8.60
C THR A 217 -6.26 -1.59 -7.81
N SER A 218 -5.30 -2.25 -8.46
CA SER A 218 -4.03 -2.62 -7.83
C SER A 218 -3.21 -1.40 -7.44
N THR A 219 -3.18 -0.34 -8.26
CA THR A 219 -2.50 0.91 -7.94
C THR A 219 -3.10 1.56 -6.69
N ILE A 220 -4.42 1.67 -6.61
CA ILE A 220 -5.11 2.25 -5.44
C ILE A 220 -4.85 1.39 -4.19
N LEU A 221 -4.94 0.07 -4.30
CA LEU A 221 -4.64 -0.84 -3.19
C LEU A 221 -3.18 -0.68 -2.73
N SER A 222 -2.24 -0.55 -3.66
CA SER A 222 -0.84 -0.30 -3.33
C SER A 222 -0.63 1.07 -2.67
N MET A 223 -1.38 2.11 -3.04
CA MET A 223 -1.33 3.41 -2.36
C MET A 223 -1.78 3.28 -0.90
N ILE A 224 -2.86 2.55 -0.65
CA ILE A 224 -3.37 2.29 0.72
C ILE A 224 -2.30 1.56 1.55
N TRP A 225 -1.68 0.52 1.00
CA TRP A 225 -0.61 -0.22 1.70
C TRP A 225 0.64 0.64 1.93
N SER A 226 1.00 1.49 0.96
CA SER A 226 2.17 2.36 1.05
C SER A 226 2.00 3.48 2.08
N LEU A 227 0.77 3.91 2.39
CA LEU A 227 0.51 4.83 3.51
C LEU A 227 0.94 4.26 4.87
N GLY A 228 0.82 2.94 5.03
CA GLY A 228 1.28 2.22 6.23
C GLY A 228 2.72 1.72 6.15
N ASP A 229 3.47 2.03 5.08
CA ASP A 229 4.86 1.56 4.94
C ASP A 229 5.80 2.29 5.89
N PHE A 230 5.93 1.70 7.06
CA PHE A 230 6.87 2.12 8.08
C PHE A 230 8.31 1.68 7.75
N ASN A 231 8.48 0.46 7.24
CA ASN A 231 9.79 -0.19 7.13
C ASN A 231 10.74 0.54 6.19
N SER A 232 10.27 0.91 4.99
CA SER A 232 11.13 1.47 3.93
C SER A 232 11.77 2.80 4.33
N VAL A 233 11.11 3.61 5.15
CA VAL A 233 11.64 4.89 5.61
C VAL A 233 12.33 4.74 6.96
N TYR A 234 11.66 4.09 7.93
CA TYR A 234 12.15 4.04 9.29
C TYR A 234 13.45 3.26 9.44
N LEU A 235 13.54 2.06 8.86
CA LEU A 235 14.73 1.22 8.96
C LEU A 235 15.92 1.78 8.17
N LEU A 236 15.64 2.54 7.11
CA LEU A 236 16.69 3.11 6.25
C LEU A 236 17.26 4.42 6.81
N THR A 237 16.40 5.43 7.04
CA THR A 237 16.80 6.77 7.46
C THR A 237 16.44 7.09 8.92
N GLY A 238 15.47 6.36 9.51
CA GLY A 238 14.91 6.68 10.82
C GLY A 238 14.16 8.00 10.89
N GLY A 239 13.87 8.61 9.72
CA GLY A 239 13.31 9.97 9.62
C GLY A 239 14.37 11.05 9.46
N GLY A 240 15.69 10.70 9.65
CA GLY A 240 16.81 11.63 9.53
C GLY A 240 17.18 12.00 8.09
N PRO A 241 18.05 13.01 7.90
CA PRO A 241 18.58 13.90 8.94
C PRO A 241 17.53 14.90 9.46
N ALA A 242 17.67 15.34 10.68
CA ALA A 242 16.86 16.40 11.31
C ALA A 242 15.32 16.21 11.14
N ASP A 243 14.84 14.98 11.20
CA ASP A 243 13.41 14.60 11.01
C ASP A 243 12.82 14.96 9.63
N LEU A 244 13.65 15.21 8.60
CA LEU A 244 13.20 15.71 7.29
C LEU A 244 12.75 14.63 6.31
N THR A 245 12.99 13.34 6.59
CA THR A 245 12.59 12.23 5.71
C THR A 245 11.38 11.44 6.23
N HIS A 246 10.75 11.88 7.33
CA HIS A 246 9.55 11.23 7.84
C HIS A 246 8.42 11.19 6.81
N VAL A 247 7.66 10.10 6.86
CA VAL A 247 6.29 9.96 6.32
C VAL A 247 5.33 9.81 7.51
N LEU A 248 4.01 9.97 7.30
CA LEU A 248 3.03 9.96 8.40
C LEU A 248 3.16 8.74 9.32
N ALA A 249 3.39 7.55 8.75
CA ALA A 249 3.58 6.32 9.52
C ALA A 249 4.80 6.39 10.45
N THR A 250 5.90 7.00 10.02
CA THR A 250 7.13 7.09 10.82
C THR A 250 7.10 8.24 11.82
N LEU A 251 6.42 9.34 11.50
CA LEU A 251 6.26 10.48 12.41
C LEU A 251 5.39 10.09 13.62
N GLY A 252 4.34 9.29 13.42
CA GLY A 252 3.55 8.75 14.53
C GLY A 252 4.41 8.01 15.55
N ILE A 253 5.32 7.13 15.08
CA ILE A 253 6.26 6.41 15.97
C ILE A 253 7.24 7.37 16.67
N ARG A 254 7.70 8.43 15.99
CA ARG A 254 8.54 9.46 16.62
C ARG A 254 7.84 10.11 17.80
N TYR A 255 6.57 10.51 17.66
CA TYR A 255 5.80 11.10 18.77
C TYR A 255 5.54 10.09 19.91
N ILE A 256 5.30 8.80 19.61
CA ILE A 256 5.20 7.76 20.64
C ILE A 256 6.51 7.68 21.45
N ARG A 257 7.68 7.73 20.80
CA ARG A 257 8.98 7.70 21.49
C ARG A 257 9.27 8.94 22.35
N LEU A 258 8.61 10.06 22.04
CA LEU A 258 8.67 11.29 22.81
C LEU A 258 7.59 11.35 23.90
N ASP A 259 6.87 10.24 24.15
CA ASP A 259 5.75 10.13 25.09
C ASP A 259 4.58 11.09 24.78
N GLN A 260 4.44 11.45 23.49
CA GLN A 260 3.38 12.34 22.97
C GLN A 260 2.34 11.53 22.21
N VAL A 261 1.66 10.62 22.91
CA VAL A 261 0.76 9.64 22.29
C VAL A 261 -0.41 10.33 21.60
N ASP A 262 -0.92 11.44 22.14
CA ASP A 262 -2.04 12.19 21.53
C ASP A 262 -1.64 12.78 20.18
N LEU A 263 -0.42 13.33 20.04
CA LEU A 263 0.11 13.82 18.77
C LEU A 263 0.38 12.67 17.77
N ALA A 264 0.84 11.53 18.27
CA ALA A 264 1.04 10.35 17.45
C ALA A 264 -0.29 9.88 16.83
N MET A 265 -1.34 9.78 17.64
CA MET A 265 -2.67 9.35 17.17
C MET A 265 -3.29 10.40 16.24
N ALA A 266 -3.17 11.70 16.55
CA ALA A 266 -3.59 12.78 15.65
C ALA A 266 -2.87 12.71 14.29
N THR A 267 -1.56 12.42 14.29
CA THR A 267 -0.79 12.23 13.04
C THR A 267 -1.33 11.09 12.19
N ILE A 268 -1.65 9.94 12.80
CA ILE A 268 -2.23 8.78 12.09
C ILE A 268 -3.62 9.12 11.55
N VAL A 269 -4.45 9.83 12.32
CA VAL A 269 -5.78 10.28 11.86
C VAL A 269 -5.67 11.24 10.67
N CYS A 270 -4.64 12.08 10.61
CA CYS A 270 -4.36 12.94 9.46
C CYS A 270 -4.02 12.17 8.16
N ALA A 271 -3.78 10.86 8.22
CA ALA A 271 -3.70 10.03 7.01
C ALA A 271 -5.08 9.68 6.42
N MET A 272 -6.18 9.75 7.20
CA MET A 272 -7.53 9.40 6.74
C MET A 272 -8.01 10.21 5.53
N PRO A 273 -7.82 11.55 5.45
CA PRO A 273 -8.15 12.31 4.25
C PRO A 273 -7.47 11.82 2.97
N LEU A 274 -6.33 11.14 3.07
CA LEU A 274 -5.67 10.50 1.94
C LEU A 274 -6.25 9.12 1.64
N VAL A 275 -6.61 8.35 2.67
CA VAL A 275 -7.15 6.97 2.54
C VAL A 275 -8.57 6.96 2.01
N LEU A 276 -9.47 7.80 2.57
CA LEU A 276 -10.89 7.76 2.25
C LEU A 276 -11.20 7.96 0.76
N PRO A 277 -10.61 8.95 0.06
CA PRO A 277 -10.79 9.08 -1.38
C PRO A 277 -10.28 7.85 -2.16
N LEU A 278 -9.14 7.27 -1.74
CA LEU A 278 -8.59 6.07 -2.39
C LEU A 278 -9.55 4.88 -2.27
N VAL A 279 -10.08 4.64 -1.07
CA VAL A 279 -11.08 3.58 -0.84
C VAL A 279 -12.34 3.83 -1.66
N TYR A 280 -12.86 5.06 -1.67
CA TYR A 280 -14.02 5.43 -2.47
C TYR A 280 -13.80 5.16 -3.97
N PHE A 281 -12.68 5.59 -4.54
CA PHE A 281 -12.36 5.35 -5.93
C PHE A 281 -12.17 3.86 -6.23
N MET A 282 -11.57 3.10 -5.32
CA MET A 282 -11.43 1.65 -5.45
C MET A 282 -12.80 0.97 -5.50
N MET A 283 -13.71 1.28 -4.58
CA MET A 283 -15.05 0.73 -4.55
C MET A 283 -15.83 1.10 -5.83
N LYS A 284 -15.76 2.35 -6.26
CA LYS A 284 -16.40 2.82 -7.51
C LYS A 284 -15.86 2.10 -8.75
N ASN A 285 -14.55 1.78 -8.77
CA ASN A 285 -13.94 1.09 -9.89
C ASN A 285 -14.33 -0.38 -9.94
N LEU A 286 -14.44 -1.04 -8.76
CA LEU A 286 -14.87 -2.44 -8.65
C LEU A 286 -16.37 -2.63 -8.94
N SER A 287 -17.21 -1.62 -8.65
CA SER A 287 -18.65 -1.69 -8.89
C SER A 287 -19.05 -1.42 -10.35
N ARG A 288 -18.11 -1.06 -11.23
CA ARG A 288 -18.37 -0.94 -12.67
C ARG A 288 -18.38 -2.33 -13.27
N PRO A 289 -19.51 -2.77 -13.91
CA PRO A 289 -19.52 -4.03 -14.65
C PRO A 289 -18.43 -3.99 -15.71
N SER A 290 -17.66 -5.08 -15.82
CA SER A 290 -16.73 -5.30 -16.93
C SER A 290 -17.53 -5.33 -18.24
N GLN A 291 -17.48 -4.26 -19.01
CA GLN A 291 -17.99 -4.21 -20.38
C GLN A 291 -17.05 -4.98 -21.30
#